data_8bf32e73e7009e0740f2f5d56195a51b
#
_entry.id   8bf32e73e7009e0740f2f5d56195a51b
#
_cell.length_a   1.000
_cell.length_b   1.000
_cell.length_c   1.000
_cell.angle_alpha   90.00
_cell.angle_beta   90.00
_cell.angle_gamma   90.00
#
_symmetry.space_group_name_H-M   'P 1'
#
loop_
_entity.id
_entity.type
_entity.pdbx_description
1 polymer ?
#
loop_
_entity_poly.entity_id
_entity_poly.type
_entity_poly.pdbx_seq_one_letter_code
_entity_poly.pdbx_strand_id
1 'polypeptide(L)'
;YNVVSLDAFGSFTRSELAACGALVDYLEITQQGNLPRLNRPVQWRLDRTLEIDVATRTNLELLKTLSGQKKGSLLDCIDKTQTGSGARLLAARLSAPSKEVDTINGRLDAVNYFFESDQLRGEVREILRATPDIERALSRLAVDRGGPRDLRAVCDGLKASASLVKLIKNWETELSYLPLQIETNIEQLGCYTDLVDLLNKALAENLPMFARDGGFIEVGYHAELDRFKALKDERRQLIAELQKKYIDDSGINSIKIKHNNVLGYFVEVTSLHAPKLNSQEAFIHRQTMTNATRFTTIELKELERDLSQAADRALAIEQECFLELRHAVLDLIDHISRTAVGISEIDLSSSLAELAIEKNYVRPIINGSLNFNILDGRHPVVEAEIGAGGAFVSNNCDLSSQQKLWLITGPNMAGKSTFLRQNALITILAHMGSYVPATFAEIGIVDRLFSRVGAADDLARGRSTFMVEMVETAVIL
;
A
#
# COMPACT_ATOMS: atom_id res chain seq x y z
N TYR A 1 0.74 -21.85 -12.64
CA TYR A 1 0.00 -21.31 -13.81
C TYR A 1 -0.80 -22.38 -14.56
N ASN A 2 -0.70 -23.64 -14.22
CA ASN A 2 -1.32 -24.77 -14.93
C ASN A 2 -1.09 -24.74 -16.45
N VAL A 3 0.10 -24.39 -16.89
CA VAL A 3 0.49 -24.36 -18.30
C VAL A 3 1.56 -25.41 -18.58
N VAL A 4 1.54 -26.00 -19.78
CA VAL A 4 2.52 -27.01 -20.21
C VAL A 4 3.88 -26.37 -20.53
N SER A 5 3.87 -25.10 -20.98
CA SER A 5 5.07 -24.32 -21.31
C SER A 5 4.85 -22.86 -20.96
N LEU A 6 5.93 -22.16 -20.59
CA LEU A 6 5.91 -20.70 -20.36
C LEU A 6 6.00 -19.90 -21.67
N ASP A 7 6.14 -20.53 -22.82
CA ASP A 7 6.24 -19.86 -24.14
C ASP A 7 5.00 -18.99 -24.45
N ALA A 8 3.84 -19.34 -23.86
CA ALA A 8 2.63 -18.54 -23.96
C ALA A 8 2.75 -17.16 -23.28
N PHE A 9 3.74 -16.96 -22.40
CA PHE A 9 3.97 -15.69 -21.69
C PHE A 9 5.15 -14.89 -22.25
N GLY A 10 5.94 -15.46 -23.16
CA GLY A 10 7.08 -14.82 -23.80
C GLY A 10 8.27 -15.76 -23.99
N SER A 11 9.27 -15.30 -24.74
CA SER A 11 10.50 -16.05 -25.00
C SER A 11 11.52 -15.78 -23.90
N PHE A 12 11.41 -16.51 -22.79
CA PHE A 12 12.34 -16.38 -21.67
C PHE A 12 13.65 -17.10 -21.88
N THR A 13 14.74 -16.49 -21.48
CA THR A 13 16.05 -17.13 -21.43
C THR A 13 16.10 -18.16 -20.29
N ARG A 14 17.08 -19.08 -20.38
CA ARG A 14 17.29 -20.10 -19.33
C ARG A 14 17.58 -19.46 -17.95
N SER A 15 18.27 -18.33 -17.91
CA SER A 15 18.59 -17.60 -16.69
C SER A 15 17.35 -16.95 -16.07
N GLU A 16 16.47 -16.37 -16.88
CA GLU A 16 15.21 -15.79 -16.44
C GLU A 16 14.29 -16.87 -15.85
N LEU A 17 14.18 -18.02 -16.51
CA LEU A 17 13.41 -19.16 -16.00
C LEU A 17 13.97 -19.71 -14.69
N ALA A 18 15.30 -19.79 -14.56
CA ALA A 18 15.94 -20.21 -13.32
C ALA A 18 15.68 -19.23 -12.16
N ALA A 19 15.72 -17.93 -12.44
CA ALA A 19 15.39 -16.90 -11.45
C ALA A 19 13.91 -16.98 -11.01
N CYS A 20 12.98 -17.17 -11.96
CA CYS A 20 11.55 -17.37 -11.64
C CYS A 20 11.35 -18.63 -10.79
N GLY A 21 12.00 -19.75 -11.11
CA GLY A 21 11.94 -20.98 -10.34
C GLY A 21 12.42 -20.78 -8.91
N ALA A 22 13.62 -20.20 -8.74
CA ALA A 22 14.17 -19.91 -7.42
C ALA A 22 13.26 -19.00 -6.56
N LEU A 23 12.57 -18.04 -7.18
CA LEU A 23 11.61 -17.18 -6.50
C LEU A 23 10.38 -17.97 -6.04
N VAL A 24 9.85 -18.87 -6.88
CA VAL A 24 8.71 -19.72 -6.52
C VAL A 24 9.08 -20.66 -5.38
N ASP A 25 10.23 -21.34 -5.45
CA ASP A 25 10.74 -22.22 -4.40
C ASP A 25 10.89 -21.46 -3.07
N TYR A 26 11.44 -20.25 -3.12
CA TYR A 26 11.57 -19.39 -1.94
C TYR A 26 10.20 -19.05 -1.34
N LEU A 27 9.22 -18.72 -2.18
CA LEU A 27 7.87 -18.42 -1.72
C LEU A 27 7.18 -19.65 -1.12
N GLU A 28 7.34 -20.84 -1.71
CA GLU A 28 6.81 -22.09 -1.16
C GLU A 28 7.34 -22.38 0.23
N ILE A 29 8.65 -22.22 0.43
CA ILE A 29 9.29 -22.45 1.73
C ILE A 29 8.82 -21.41 2.77
N THR A 30 8.83 -20.12 2.41
CA THR A 30 8.52 -19.03 3.34
C THR A 30 7.04 -18.91 3.65
N GLN A 31 6.16 -19.32 2.74
CA GLN A 31 4.70 -19.28 2.91
C GLN A 31 4.11 -20.64 3.32
N GLN A 32 4.95 -21.63 3.65
CA GLN A 32 4.52 -22.95 4.14
C GLN A 32 3.51 -23.65 3.18
N GLY A 33 3.76 -23.55 1.88
CA GLY A 33 2.91 -24.12 0.84
C GLY A 33 1.73 -23.25 0.39
N ASN A 34 1.43 -22.15 1.07
CA ASN A 34 0.41 -21.19 0.67
C ASN A 34 1.02 -20.17 -0.31
N LEU A 35 1.12 -20.53 -1.58
CA LEU A 35 1.66 -19.63 -2.60
C LEU A 35 0.75 -18.41 -2.77
N PRO A 36 1.29 -17.19 -2.73
CA PRO A 36 0.56 -16.02 -3.18
C PRO A 36 0.24 -16.17 -4.66
N ARG A 37 -0.84 -15.55 -5.10
CA ARG A 37 -1.09 -15.49 -6.53
C ARG A 37 0.01 -14.68 -7.20
N LEU A 38 0.76 -15.35 -8.06
CA LEU A 38 1.79 -14.73 -8.87
C LEU A 38 1.17 -14.20 -10.17
N ASN A 39 1.44 -12.95 -10.50
CA ASN A 39 1.13 -12.42 -11.82
C ASN A 39 1.88 -13.19 -12.90
N ARG A 40 1.38 -13.14 -14.14
CA ARG A 40 2.10 -13.74 -15.28
C ARG A 40 3.50 -13.15 -15.36
N PRO A 41 4.53 -13.96 -15.57
CA PRO A 41 5.87 -13.44 -15.76
C PRO A 41 5.90 -12.57 -17.02
N VAL A 42 6.49 -11.41 -16.92
CA VAL A 42 6.71 -10.48 -18.03
C VAL A 42 8.20 -10.31 -18.20
N GLN A 43 8.68 -10.50 -19.42
CA GLN A 43 10.09 -10.31 -19.72
C GLN A 43 10.45 -8.84 -19.55
N TRP A 44 11.39 -8.56 -18.67
CA TRP A 44 11.94 -7.22 -18.51
C TRP A 44 12.85 -6.91 -19.68
N ARG A 45 12.40 -6.05 -20.57
CA ARG A 45 13.20 -5.64 -21.73
C ARG A 45 14.03 -4.41 -21.36
N LEU A 46 15.33 -4.61 -21.20
CA LEU A 46 16.30 -3.54 -20.97
C LEU A 46 16.32 -2.50 -22.11
N ASP A 47 15.91 -2.90 -23.31
CA ASP A 47 15.79 -2.02 -24.48
C ASP A 47 14.66 -0.98 -24.35
N ARG A 48 13.71 -1.18 -23.43
CA ARG A 48 12.57 -0.27 -23.19
C ARG A 48 12.74 0.68 -22.02
N THR A 49 13.79 0.52 -21.24
CA THR A 49 14.04 1.36 -20.06
C THR A 49 15.39 2.05 -20.15
N LEU A 50 15.45 3.28 -19.63
CA LEU A 50 16.70 4.01 -19.45
C LEU A 50 17.63 3.21 -18.52
N GLU A 51 18.77 2.81 -19.03
CA GLU A 51 19.76 2.06 -18.25
C GLU A 51 20.48 3.01 -17.28
N ILE A 52 20.32 2.74 -15.98
CA ILE A 52 20.98 3.49 -14.91
C ILE A 52 21.67 2.44 -14.02
N ASP A 53 22.97 2.48 -13.94
CA ASP A 53 23.73 1.55 -13.10
C ASP A 53 23.53 1.80 -11.59
N VAL A 54 23.91 0.84 -10.76
CA VAL A 54 23.69 0.91 -9.30
C VAL A 54 24.46 2.08 -8.67
N ALA A 55 25.69 2.35 -9.14
CA ALA A 55 26.51 3.45 -8.65
C ALA A 55 25.84 4.80 -8.94
N THR A 56 25.39 5.01 -10.18
CA THR A 56 24.65 6.21 -10.59
C THR A 56 23.37 6.41 -9.78
N ARG A 57 22.57 5.35 -9.58
CA ARG A 57 21.36 5.44 -8.73
C ARG A 57 21.68 5.91 -7.32
N THR A 58 22.75 5.40 -6.74
CA THR A 58 23.21 5.77 -5.40
C THR A 58 23.77 7.19 -5.37
N ASN A 59 24.61 7.56 -6.34
CA ASN A 59 25.21 8.88 -6.44
C ASN A 59 24.20 10.00 -6.67
N LEU A 60 23.11 9.71 -7.40
CA LEU A 60 21.99 10.63 -7.63
C LEU A 60 20.95 10.62 -6.50
N GLU A 61 21.13 9.75 -5.49
CA GLU A 61 20.22 9.63 -4.35
C GLU A 61 18.73 9.49 -4.76
N LEU A 62 18.45 8.62 -5.74
CA LEU A 62 17.12 8.53 -6.33
C LEU A 62 16.06 8.07 -5.33
N LEU A 63 16.30 6.95 -4.63
CA LEU A 63 15.33 6.35 -3.69
C LEU A 63 15.70 6.57 -2.23
N LYS A 64 17.00 6.68 -1.96
CA LYS A 64 17.58 6.89 -0.62
C LYS A 64 18.81 7.76 -0.74
N THR A 65 19.08 8.52 0.30
CA THR A 65 20.33 9.28 0.45
C THR A 65 21.54 8.36 0.61
N LEU A 66 22.73 8.88 0.49
CA LEU A 66 23.98 8.15 0.76
C LEU A 66 24.03 7.58 2.19
N SER A 67 23.32 8.22 3.15
CA SER A 67 23.14 7.69 4.52
C SER A 67 22.08 6.58 4.63
N GLY A 68 21.45 6.16 3.54
CA GLY A 68 20.44 5.09 3.50
C GLY A 68 19.01 5.52 3.88
N GLN A 69 18.76 6.81 4.14
CA GLN A 69 17.44 7.33 4.53
C GLN A 69 16.59 7.67 3.29
N LYS A 70 15.25 7.52 3.38
CA LYS A 70 14.32 8.01 2.35
C LYS A 70 14.30 9.54 2.33
N LYS A 71 14.24 10.16 3.52
CA LYS A 71 14.18 11.62 3.67
C LYS A 71 15.41 12.29 3.06
N GLY A 72 15.17 13.29 2.19
CA GLY A 72 16.20 14.00 1.46
C GLY A 72 16.59 13.35 0.11
N SER A 73 16.01 12.19 -0.27
CA SER A 73 16.19 11.62 -1.60
C SER A 73 15.29 12.31 -2.64
N LEU A 74 15.55 12.05 -3.93
CA LEU A 74 14.67 12.54 -4.99
C LEU A 74 13.25 12.02 -4.80
N LEU A 75 13.07 10.71 -4.48
CA LEU A 75 11.77 10.12 -4.23
C LEU A 75 11.00 10.87 -3.12
N ASP A 76 11.66 11.19 -2.02
CA ASP A 76 11.03 11.94 -0.93
C ASP A 76 10.58 13.34 -1.36
N CYS A 77 11.42 14.00 -2.17
CA CYS A 77 11.16 15.36 -2.67
C CYS A 77 9.93 15.44 -3.60
N ILE A 78 9.72 14.42 -4.45
CA ILE A 78 8.68 14.43 -5.47
C ILE A 78 7.40 13.66 -5.08
N ASP A 79 7.41 12.93 -3.95
CA ASP A 79 6.29 12.08 -3.52
C ASP A 79 5.14 12.94 -2.97
N LYS A 80 4.10 13.12 -3.79
CA LYS A 80 2.84 13.78 -3.44
C LYS A 80 1.65 12.81 -3.51
N THR A 81 1.92 11.51 -3.63
CA THR A 81 0.90 10.48 -3.75
C THR A 81 0.01 10.41 -2.49
N GLN A 82 -1.23 10.02 -2.67
CA GLN A 82 -2.21 9.86 -1.59
C GLN A 82 -2.37 8.41 -1.15
N THR A 83 -2.02 7.45 -2.04
CA THR A 83 -2.18 6.01 -1.80
C THR A 83 -0.83 5.29 -1.67
N GLY A 84 -0.82 4.21 -0.89
CA GLY A 84 0.38 3.37 -0.80
C GLY A 84 0.74 2.67 -2.12
N SER A 85 -0.24 2.39 -2.99
CA SER A 85 -0.02 1.83 -4.33
C SER A 85 0.59 2.88 -5.27
N GLY A 86 0.12 4.13 -5.25
CA GLY A 86 0.70 5.23 -6.01
C GLY A 86 2.15 5.51 -5.62
N ALA A 87 2.48 5.51 -4.32
CA ALA A 87 3.85 5.68 -3.86
C ALA A 87 4.79 4.55 -4.36
N ARG A 88 4.30 3.31 -4.41
CA ARG A 88 5.06 2.18 -5.00
C ARG A 88 5.27 2.35 -6.49
N LEU A 89 4.24 2.78 -7.21
CA LEU A 89 4.32 3.05 -8.64
C LEU A 89 5.31 4.18 -8.97
N LEU A 90 5.28 5.27 -8.18
CA LEU A 90 6.26 6.36 -8.30
C LEU A 90 7.70 5.85 -8.14
N ALA A 91 7.96 5.07 -7.09
CA ALA A 91 9.28 4.49 -6.85
C ALA A 91 9.71 3.53 -7.97
N ALA A 92 8.79 2.74 -8.51
CA ALA A 92 9.04 1.85 -9.64
C ALA A 92 9.39 2.62 -10.92
N ARG A 93 8.61 3.66 -11.28
CA ARG A 93 8.88 4.51 -12.46
C ARG A 93 10.19 5.29 -12.35
N LEU A 94 10.50 5.79 -11.14
CA LEU A 94 11.77 6.47 -10.87
C LEU A 94 12.96 5.51 -11.01
N SER A 95 12.78 4.25 -10.62
CA SER A 95 13.81 3.20 -10.73
C SER A 95 14.00 2.69 -12.16
N ALA A 96 12.99 2.78 -13.00
CA ALA A 96 12.98 2.27 -14.37
C ALA A 96 12.24 3.24 -15.32
N PRO A 97 12.84 4.40 -15.61
CA PRO A 97 12.28 5.36 -16.56
C PRO A 97 12.17 4.74 -17.95
N SER A 98 11.16 5.14 -18.73
CA SER A 98 10.90 4.59 -20.06
C SER A 98 11.82 5.19 -21.13
N LYS A 99 12.10 4.42 -22.20
CA LYS A 99 12.67 4.92 -23.45
C LYS A 99 11.65 5.03 -24.58
N GLU A 100 10.43 4.58 -24.36
CA GLU A 100 9.39 4.61 -25.38
C GLU A 100 8.72 5.99 -25.39
N VAL A 101 8.88 6.72 -26.50
CA VAL A 101 8.34 8.09 -26.69
C VAL A 101 6.83 8.13 -26.42
N ASP A 102 6.09 7.17 -26.98
CA ASP A 102 4.63 7.13 -26.84
C ASP A 102 4.20 6.87 -25.37
N THR A 103 4.91 5.98 -24.68
CA THR A 103 4.67 5.72 -23.25
C THR A 103 4.93 6.96 -22.40
N ILE A 104 6.04 7.67 -22.67
CA ILE A 104 6.39 8.88 -21.93
C ILE A 104 5.37 9.97 -22.20
N ASN A 105 5.04 10.24 -23.46
CA ASN A 105 4.07 11.28 -23.84
C ASN A 105 2.67 10.95 -23.31
N GLY A 106 2.21 9.70 -23.36
CA GLY A 106 0.93 9.30 -22.77
C GLY A 106 0.86 9.58 -21.26
N ARG A 107 1.97 9.36 -20.52
CA ARG A 107 2.07 9.74 -19.10
C ARG A 107 2.06 11.24 -18.90
N LEU A 108 2.77 11.99 -19.74
CA LEU A 108 2.76 13.46 -19.71
C LEU A 108 1.38 14.03 -20.03
N ASP A 109 0.63 13.42 -20.95
CA ASP A 109 -0.74 13.80 -21.24
C ASP A 109 -1.68 13.56 -20.05
N ALA A 110 -1.50 12.44 -19.36
CA ALA A 110 -2.25 12.15 -18.12
C ALA A 110 -1.92 13.15 -17.00
N VAL A 111 -0.66 13.57 -16.87
CA VAL A 111 -0.27 14.63 -15.93
C VAL A 111 -0.89 15.96 -16.33
N ASN A 112 -0.84 16.31 -17.64
CA ASN A 112 -1.40 17.55 -18.17
C ASN A 112 -2.90 17.66 -17.88
N TYR A 113 -3.64 16.57 -18.02
CA TYR A 113 -5.07 16.52 -17.75
C TYR A 113 -5.42 17.00 -16.34
N PHE A 114 -4.66 16.57 -15.33
CA PHE A 114 -4.83 17.04 -13.95
C PHE A 114 -4.14 18.39 -13.68
N PHE A 115 -3.16 18.77 -14.48
CA PHE A 115 -2.49 20.07 -14.35
C PHE A 115 -3.40 21.22 -14.77
N GLU A 116 -4.20 21.05 -15.82
CA GLU A 116 -5.09 22.09 -16.37
C GLU A 116 -6.32 22.37 -15.50
N SER A 117 -6.71 21.47 -14.58
CA SER A 117 -7.89 21.65 -13.72
C SER A 117 -7.57 21.44 -12.25
N ASP A 118 -7.45 22.57 -11.51
CA ASP A 118 -7.23 22.57 -10.07
C ASP A 118 -8.36 21.88 -9.31
N GLN A 119 -9.60 22.11 -9.74
CA GLN A 119 -10.77 21.56 -9.08
C GLN A 119 -10.82 20.04 -9.25
N LEU A 120 -10.72 19.52 -10.48
CA LEU A 120 -10.70 18.08 -10.75
C LEU A 120 -9.58 17.39 -9.96
N ARG A 121 -8.37 17.96 -10.02
CA ARG A 121 -7.22 17.44 -9.28
C ARG A 121 -7.50 17.39 -7.79
N GLY A 122 -8.08 18.45 -7.22
CA GLY A 122 -8.44 18.53 -5.80
C GLY A 122 -9.42 17.45 -5.39
N GLU A 123 -10.53 17.30 -6.13
CA GLU A 123 -11.57 16.31 -5.85
C GLU A 123 -11.06 14.86 -6.00
N VAL A 124 -10.27 14.58 -7.05
CA VAL A 124 -9.64 13.26 -7.26
C VAL A 124 -8.71 12.92 -6.09
N ARG A 125 -7.85 13.86 -5.67
CA ARG A 125 -6.92 13.66 -4.55
C ARG A 125 -7.63 13.49 -3.21
N GLU A 126 -8.80 14.09 -3.01
CA GLU A 126 -9.62 13.88 -1.82
C GLU A 126 -10.16 12.44 -1.76
N ILE A 127 -10.71 11.92 -2.87
CA ILE A 127 -11.15 10.52 -2.96
C ILE A 127 -9.97 9.57 -2.71
N LEU A 128 -8.82 9.82 -3.34
CA LEU A 128 -7.62 8.99 -3.20
C LEU A 128 -7.09 8.97 -1.76
N ARG A 129 -7.15 10.08 -1.02
CA ARG A 129 -6.73 10.15 0.38
C ARG A 129 -7.52 9.23 1.29
N ALA A 130 -8.80 9.03 0.98
CA ALA A 130 -9.68 8.12 1.72
C ALA A 130 -9.58 6.65 1.22
N THR A 131 -8.87 6.41 0.11
CA THR A 131 -8.80 5.10 -0.53
C THR A 131 -7.78 4.19 0.18
N PRO A 132 -8.20 3.03 0.70
CA PRO A 132 -7.30 2.08 1.31
C PRO A 132 -6.41 1.37 0.28
N ASP A 133 -5.33 0.72 0.75
CA ASP A 133 -4.42 -0.05 -0.08
C ASP A 133 -5.04 -1.41 -0.45
N ILE A 134 -5.82 -1.42 -1.54
CA ILE A 134 -6.54 -2.61 -2.05
C ILE A 134 -5.55 -3.74 -2.39
N GLU A 135 -4.42 -3.41 -3.01
CA GLU A 135 -3.43 -4.41 -3.46
C GLU A 135 -2.89 -5.23 -2.28
N ARG A 136 -2.54 -4.56 -1.18
CA ARG A 136 -2.08 -5.23 0.04
C ARG A 136 -3.18 -6.01 0.73
N ALA A 137 -4.40 -5.48 0.78
CA ALA A 137 -5.54 -6.19 1.34
C ALA A 137 -5.83 -7.48 0.55
N LEU A 138 -5.86 -7.39 -0.78
CA LEU A 138 -6.07 -8.50 -1.69
C LEU A 138 -4.96 -9.57 -1.54
N SER A 139 -3.71 -9.14 -1.46
CA SER A 139 -2.58 -10.04 -1.25
C SER A 139 -2.69 -10.81 0.07
N ARG A 140 -3.08 -10.15 1.18
CA ARG A 140 -3.28 -10.83 2.47
C ARG A 140 -4.45 -11.81 2.43
N LEU A 141 -5.56 -11.47 1.77
CA LEU A 141 -6.69 -12.37 1.58
C LEU A 141 -6.29 -13.59 0.73
N ALA A 142 -5.48 -13.41 -0.29
CA ALA A 142 -5.04 -14.50 -1.17
C ALA A 142 -4.16 -15.53 -0.45
N VAL A 143 -3.29 -15.10 0.48
CA VAL A 143 -2.38 -15.98 1.25
C VAL A 143 -2.95 -16.43 2.61
N ASP A 144 -4.26 -16.30 2.81
CA ASP A 144 -4.95 -16.72 4.05
C ASP A 144 -4.45 -16.01 5.33
N ARG A 145 -3.93 -14.79 5.18
CA ARG A 145 -3.49 -13.92 6.29
C ARG A 145 -4.37 -12.68 6.45
N GLY A 146 -5.37 -12.54 5.58
CA GLY A 146 -6.32 -11.44 5.62
C GLY A 146 -7.40 -11.66 6.68
N GLY A 147 -8.01 -10.56 7.12
CA GLY A 147 -9.10 -10.54 8.08
C GLY A 147 -10.27 -9.68 7.60
N PRO A 148 -11.30 -9.50 8.46
CA PRO A 148 -12.48 -8.69 8.11
C PRO A 148 -12.16 -7.27 7.67
N ARG A 149 -11.10 -6.65 8.22
CA ARG A 149 -10.65 -5.31 7.81
C ARG A 149 -10.11 -5.28 6.38
N ASP A 150 -9.56 -6.39 5.89
CA ASP A 150 -9.09 -6.47 4.51
C ASP A 150 -10.25 -6.57 3.51
N LEU A 151 -11.32 -7.30 3.88
CA LEU A 151 -12.57 -7.30 3.10
C LEU A 151 -13.18 -5.89 3.02
N ARG A 152 -13.20 -5.15 4.15
CA ARG A 152 -13.67 -3.76 4.19
C ARG A 152 -12.78 -2.86 3.33
N ALA A 153 -11.46 -3.02 3.40
CA ALA A 153 -10.53 -2.24 2.59
C ALA A 153 -10.76 -2.48 1.08
N VAL A 154 -11.01 -3.72 0.66
CA VAL A 154 -11.39 -4.01 -0.73
C VAL A 154 -12.72 -3.33 -1.08
N CYS A 155 -13.75 -3.46 -0.24
CA CYS A 155 -15.06 -2.84 -0.46
C CYS A 155 -14.95 -1.31 -0.63
N ASP A 156 -14.27 -0.65 0.31
CA ASP A 156 -14.15 0.82 0.31
C ASP A 156 -13.29 1.31 -0.85
N GLY A 157 -12.26 0.57 -1.22
CA GLY A 157 -11.46 0.86 -2.40
C GLY A 157 -12.24 0.71 -3.71
N LEU A 158 -13.13 -0.28 -3.83
CA LEU A 158 -14.01 -0.43 -4.99
C LEU A 158 -15.07 0.66 -5.06
N LYS A 159 -15.57 1.16 -3.92
CA LYS A 159 -16.44 2.34 -3.88
C LYS A 159 -15.70 3.60 -4.35
N ALA A 160 -14.46 3.79 -3.88
CA ALA A 160 -13.62 4.89 -4.30
C ALA A 160 -13.35 4.84 -5.81
N SER A 161 -13.08 3.65 -6.36
CA SER A 161 -12.95 3.40 -7.79
C SER A 161 -14.19 3.88 -8.57
N ALA A 162 -15.39 3.48 -8.15
CA ALA A 162 -16.64 3.92 -8.78
C ALA A 162 -16.84 5.44 -8.71
N SER A 163 -16.43 6.06 -7.59
CA SER A 163 -16.49 7.52 -7.40
C SER A 163 -15.52 8.25 -8.34
N LEU A 164 -14.30 7.73 -8.53
CA LEU A 164 -13.33 8.25 -9.49
C LEU A 164 -13.85 8.18 -10.92
N VAL A 165 -14.42 7.03 -11.32
CA VAL A 165 -15.02 6.87 -12.67
C VAL A 165 -16.11 7.90 -12.88
N LYS A 166 -17.03 8.05 -11.92
CA LYS A 166 -18.13 9.01 -12.01
C LYS A 166 -17.62 10.45 -12.10
N LEU A 167 -16.64 10.81 -11.27
CA LEU A 167 -16.06 12.15 -11.25
C LEU A 167 -15.41 12.47 -12.60
N ILE A 168 -14.48 11.63 -13.08
CA ILE A 168 -13.72 11.90 -14.31
C ILE A 168 -14.64 11.92 -15.54
N LYS A 169 -15.61 11.01 -15.64
CA LYS A 169 -16.58 11.02 -16.73
C LYS A 169 -17.49 12.24 -16.75
N ASN A 170 -17.83 12.79 -15.59
CA ASN A 170 -18.59 14.04 -15.55
C ASN A 170 -17.75 15.23 -16.06
N TRP A 171 -16.43 15.24 -15.79
CA TRP A 171 -15.52 16.28 -16.30
C TRP A 171 -15.22 16.14 -17.79
N GLU A 172 -15.35 14.95 -18.40
CA GLU A 172 -15.21 14.75 -19.85
C GLU A 172 -16.18 15.63 -20.65
N THR A 173 -17.36 15.93 -20.08
CA THR A 173 -18.35 16.81 -20.73
C THR A 173 -17.92 18.28 -20.73
N GLU A 174 -17.03 18.69 -19.84
CA GLU A 174 -16.53 20.06 -19.73
C GLU A 174 -15.18 20.25 -20.47
N LEU A 175 -14.34 19.21 -20.48
CA LEU A 175 -13.07 19.18 -21.18
C LEU A 175 -13.25 18.47 -22.53
N SER A 176 -12.94 19.14 -23.62
CA SER A 176 -13.16 18.61 -25.00
C SER A 176 -12.31 17.38 -25.34
N TYR A 177 -11.44 16.88 -24.44
CA TYR A 177 -10.49 15.82 -24.72
C TYR A 177 -10.13 15.02 -23.45
N LEU A 178 -10.28 13.70 -23.52
CA LEU A 178 -9.80 12.76 -22.52
C LEU A 178 -8.55 12.04 -23.06
N PRO A 179 -7.38 12.16 -22.40
CA PRO A 179 -6.19 11.46 -22.84
C PRO A 179 -6.36 9.94 -22.82
N LEU A 180 -5.84 9.25 -23.84
CA LEU A 180 -5.93 7.79 -23.98
C LEU A 180 -5.45 7.04 -22.72
N GLN A 181 -4.42 7.54 -22.04
CA GLN A 181 -3.93 6.95 -20.81
C GLN A 181 -4.96 7.04 -19.68
N ILE A 182 -5.69 8.16 -19.57
CA ILE A 182 -6.75 8.32 -18.57
C ILE A 182 -7.95 7.44 -18.90
N GLU A 183 -8.33 7.37 -20.19
CA GLU A 183 -9.39 6.46 -20.67
C GLU A 183 -9.07 5.00 -20.30
N THR A 184 -7.87 4.54 -20.61
CA THR A 184 -7.38 3.20 -20.24
C THR A 184 -7.43 2.97 -18.72
N ASN A 185 -7.03 3.96 -17.93
CA ASN A 185 -7.07 3.86 -16.46
C ASN A 185 -8.52 3.74 -15.96
N ILE A 186 -9.46 4.50 -16.52
CA ILE A 186 -10.90 4.41 -16.19
C ILE A 186 -11.46 3.03 -16.53
N GLU A 187 -11.12 2.47 -17.67
CA GLU A 187 -11.55 1.11 -18.05
C GLU A 187 -11.04 0.05 -17.06
N GLN A 188 -9.85 0.22 -16.53
CA GLN A 188 -9.29 -0.68 -15.51
C GLN A 188 -10.03 -0.61 -14.17
N LEU A 189 -10.67 0.53 -13.84
CA LEU A 189 -11.38 0.70 -12.58
C LEU A 189 -12.58 -0.22 -12.42
N GLY A 190 -13.19 -0.69 -13.50
CA GLY A 190 -14.26 -1.67 -13.49
C GLY A 190 -15.55 -1.21 -12.78
N CYS A 191 -16.52 -2.13 -12.71
CA CYS A 191 -17.77 -1.92 -11.98
C CYS A 191 -18.04 -3.17 -11.11
N TYR A 192 -18.24 -2.99 -9.81
CA TYR A 192 -18.32 -4.08 -8.81
C TYR A 192 -19.52 -3.90 -7.87
N THR A 193 -20.64 -3.41 -8.39
CA THR A 193 -21.83 -3.08 -7.59
C THR A 193 -22.27 -4.26 -6.73
N ASP A 194 -22.38 -5.45 -7.33
CA ASP A 194 -22.86 -6.65 -6.62
C ASP A 194 -21.94 -7.07 -5.48
N LEU A 195 -20.60 -7.05 -5.72
CA LEU A 195 -19.62 -7.38 -4.68
C LEU A 195 -19.61 -6.32 -3.56
N VAL A 196 -19.67 -5.04 -3.92
CA VAL A 196 -19.73 -3.94 -2.96
C VAL A 196 -20.98 -4.04 -2.10
N ASP A 197 -22.14 -4.33 -2.69
CA ASP A 197 -23.41 -4.51 -1.99
C ASP A 197 -23.38 -5.74 -1.06
N LEU A 198 -22.82 -6.85 -1.52
CA LEU A 198 -22.61 -8.04 -0.72
C LEU A 198 -21.76 -7.74 0.53
N LEU A 199 -20.58 -7.12 0.32
CA LEU A 199 -19.66 -6.80 1.41
C LEU A 199 -20.26 -5.76 2.38
N ASN A 200 -21.00 -4.77 1.88
CA ASN A 200 -21.67 -3.78 2.72
C ASN A 200 -22.78 -4.39 3.59
N LYS A 201 -23.55 -5.32 3.05
CA LYS A 201 -24.62 -6.00 3.81
C LYS A 201 -24.04 -6.96 4.84
N ALA A 202 -22.90 -7.57 4.54
CA ALA A 202 -22.31 -8.61 5.39
C ALA A 202 -21.46 -8.05 6.53
N LEU A 203 -20.71 -6.96 6.31
CA LEU A 203 -19.70 -6.48 7.24
C LEU A 203 -20.25 -5.41 8.18
N ALA A 204 -20.10 -5.63 9.49
CA ALA A 204 -20.41 -4.65 10.53
C ALA A 204 -19.52 -3.42 10.45
N GLU A 205 -19.92 -2.34 11.12
CA GLU A 205 -19.16 -1.09 11.16
C GLU A 205 -17.81 -1.25 11.88
N ASN A 206 -17.84 -1.92 13.05
CA ASN A 206 -16.64 -2.14 13.85
C ASN A 206 -16.04 -3.52 13.59
N LEU A 207 -14.90 -3.56 12.91
CA LEU A 207 -14.27 -4.80 12.50
C LEU A 207 -13.05 -5.17 13.36
N PRO A 208 -12.99 -6.42 13.86
CA PRO A 208 -11.79 -6.94 14.50
C PRO A 208 -10.64 -7.11 13.51
N MET A 209 -9.45 -7.33 14.03
CA MET A 209 -8.29 -7.59 13.19
C MET A 209 -8.34 -9.00 12.55
N PHE A 210 -8.76 -9.98 13.34
CA PHE A 210 -8.78 -11.38 12.91
C PHE A 210 -10.23 -11.93 12.91
N ALA A 211 -10.55 -12.78 11.95
CA ALA A 211 -11.86 -13.43 11.87
C ALA A 211 -12.17 -14.29 13.10
N ARG A 212 -11.16 -14.87 13.74
CA ARG A 212 -11.30 -15.65 14.98
C ARG A 212 -11.81 -14.86 16.18
N ASP A 213 -11.74 -13.53 16.12
CA ASP A 213 -12.22 -12.68 17.24
C ASP A 213 -13.75 -12.51 17.20
N GLY A 214 -14.38 -12.79 16.06
CA GLY A 214 -15.83 -12.70 15.84
C GLY A 214 -16.37 -11.26 15.87
N GLY A 215 -17.68 -11.10 15.70
CA GLY A 215 -18.36 -9.81 15.81
C GLY A 215 -18.21 -8.89 14.58
N PHE A 216 -17.90 -9.46 13.42
CA PHE A 216 -17.70 -8.70 12.18
C PHE A 216 -18.83 -8.85 11.15
N ILE A 217 -19.77 -9.78 11.37
CA ILE A 217 -20.96 -9.92 10.51
C ILE A 217 -22.08 -9.06 11.06
N GLU A 218 -22.67 -8.25 10.16
CA GLU A 218 -23.79 -7.35 10.46
C GLU A 218 -25.05 -8.13 10.85
N VAL A 219 -25.84 -7.55 11.76
CA VAL A 219 -27.13 -8.09 12.18
C VAL A 219 -28.09 -8.07 10.97
N GLY A 220 -28.80 -9.18 10.77
CA GLY A 220 -29.72 -9.34 9.65
C GLY A 220 -29.07 -9.97 8.39
N TYR A 221 -27.76 -10.18 8.39
CA TYR A 221 -27.09 -10.84 7.26
C TYR A 221 -27.29 -12.37 7.27
N HIS A 222 -27.20 -13.02 8.45
CA HIS A 222 -27.34 -14.46 8.60
C HIS A 222 -28.27 -14.81 9.76
N ALA A 223 -29.47 -15.31 9.47
CA ALA A 223 -30.53 -15.51 10.46
C ALA A 223 -30.12 -16.46 11.61
N GLU A 224 -29.38 -17.53 11.32
CA GLU A 224 -28.92 -18.48 12.35
C GLU A 224 -27.88 -17.86 13.28
N LEU A 225 -26.97 -17.04 12.72
CA LEU A 225 -26.00 -16.27 13.50
C LEU A 225 -26.70 -15.31 14.47
N ASP A 226 -27.69 -14.57 13.98
CA ASP A 226 -28.46 -13.64 14.80
C ASP A 226 -29.18 -14.36 15.94
N ARG A 227 -29.72 -15.56 15.67
CA ARG A 227 -30.31 -16.40 16.71
C ARG A 227 -29.30 -16.78 17.80
N PHE A 228 -28.08 -17.20 17.42
CA PHE A 228 -27.06 -17.54 18.42
C PHE A 228 -26.53 -16.32 19.16
N LYS A 229 -26.44 -15.16 18.52
CA LYS A 229 -26.08 -13.88 19.17
C LYS A 229 -27.17 -13.51 20.20
N ALA A 230 -28.44 -13.61 19.84
CA ALA A 230 -29.56 -13.34 20.75
C ALA A 230 -29.58 -14.32 21.97
N LEU A 231 -29.37 -15.61 21.71
CA LEU A 231 -29.25 -16.61 22.79
C LEU A 231 -28.06 -16.29 23.73
N LYS A 232 -26.94 -15.86 23.21
CA LYS A 232 -25.78 -15.45 24.01
C LYS A 232 -26.12 -14.26 24.93
N ASP A 233 -26.82 -13.26 24.43
CA ASP A 233 -27.20 -12.09 25.20
C ASP A 233 -28.30 -12.40 26.23
N GLU A 234 -29.29 -13.23 25.88
CA GLU A 234 -30.30 -13.76 26.80
C GLU A 234 -29.65 -14.52 27.96
N ARG A 235 -28.71 -15.43 27.67
CA ARG A 235 -27.99 -16.18 28.70
C ARG A 235 -27.15 -15.31 29.62
N ARG A 236 -26.58 -14.23 29.12
CA ARG A 236 -25.88 -13.23 29.94
C ARG A 236 -26.83 -12.49 30.89
N GLN A 237 -28.04 -12.17 30.44
CA GLN A 237 -29.07 -11.57 31.30
C GLN A 237 -29.49 -12.54 32.41
N LEU A 238 -29.70 -13.85 32.08
CA LEU A 238 -30.00 -14.87 33.07
C LEU A 238 -28.90 -15.04 34.12
N ILE A 239 -27.61 -14.91 33.76
CA ILE A 239 -26.51 -14.90 34.75
C ILE A 239 -26.61 -13.72 35.69
N ALA A 240 -26.99 -12.53 35.19
CA ALA A 240 -27.18 -11.35 36.05
C ALA A 240 -28.40 -11.49 36.97
N GLU A 241 -29.48 -12.08 36.48
CA GLU A 241 -30.67 -12.43 37.28
C GLU A 241 -30.33 -13.47 38.34
N LEU A 242 -29.55 -14.48 37.99
CA LEU A 242 -29.07 -15.51 38.92
C LEU A 242 -28.21 -14.90 40.04
N GLN A 243 -27.38 -13.92 39.73
CA GLN A 243 -26.63 -13.19 40.76
C GLN A 243 -27.59 -12.50 41.75
N LYS A 244 -28.66 -11.84 41.26
CA LYS A 244 -29.65 -11.18 42.10
C LYS A 244 -30.37 -12.22 42.99
N LYS A 245 -30.81 -13.36 42.40
CA LYS A 245 -31.42 -14.48 43.14
C LYS A 245 -30.51 -14.97 44.28
N TYR A 246 -29.21 -15.17 44.03
CA TYR A 246 -28.27 -15.59 45.06
C TYR A 246 -28.04 -14.57 46.15
N ILE A 247 -28.11 -13.25 45.84
CA ILE A 247 -28.09 -12.19 46.85
C ILE A 247 -29.33 -12.26 47.72
N ASP A 248 -30.52 -12.37 47.13
CA ASP A 248 -31.80 -12.40 47.82
C ASP A 248 -31.89 -13.67 48.71
N ASP A 249 -31.58 -14.85 48.21
CA ASP A 249 -31.67 -16.13 48.90
C ASP A 249 -30.65 -16.24 50.07
N SER A 250 -29.43 -15.76 49.87
CA SER A 250 -28.40 -15.82 50.91
C SER A 250 -28.38 -14.65 51.86
N GLY A 251 -28.99 -13.50 51.50
CA GLY A 251 -28.89 -12.25 52.24
C GLY A 251 -27.46 -11.66 52.28
N ILE A 252 -26.62 -12.00 51.29
CA ILE A 252 -25.25 -11.55 51.21
C ILE A 252 -25.11 -10.57 50.03
N ASN A 253 -25.15 -9.26 50.28
CA ASN A 253 -25.08 -8.23 49.25
C ASN A 253 -23.70 -8.17 48.51
N SER A 254 -22.67 -8.83 49.04
CA SER A 254 -21.32 -8.83 48.44
C SER A 254 -21.10 -9.97 47.42
N ILE A 255 -22.11 -10.79 47.14
CA ILE A 255 -22.04 -11.84 46.10
C ILE A 255 -21.83 -11.18 44.72
N LYS A 256 -20.83 -11.68 44.00
CA LYS A 256 -20.62 -11.33 42.60
C LYS A 256 -20.39 -12.58 41.78
N ILE A 257 -21.05 -12.69 40.64
CA ILE A 257 -20.73 -13.67 39.62
C ILE A 257 -19.65 -13.06 38.73
N LYS A 258 -18.50 -13.70 38.65
CA LYS A 258 -17.35 -13.28 37.85
C LYS A 258 -16.95 -14.42 36.89
N HIS A 259 -16.19 -14.07 35.88
CA HIS A 259 -15.66 -15.02 34.90
C HIS A 259 -14.12 -14.90 34.83
N ASN A 260 -13.44 -16.02 34.69
CA ASN A 260 -12.03 -16.08 34.28
C ASN A 260 -11.79 -17.32 33.42
N ASN A 261 -10.66 -17.33 32.69
CA ASN A 261 -10.34 -18.40 31.73
C ASN A 261 -10.01 -19.77 32.38
N VAL A 262 -9.80 -19.85 33.71
CA VAL A 262 -9.43 -21.09 34.40
C VAL A 262 -10.67 -21.77 35.03
N LEU A 263 -11.51 -20.97 35.68
CA LEU A 263 -12.68 -21.50 36.44
C LEU A 263 -14.00 -21.32 35.71
N GLY A 264 -14.01 -20.53 34.60
CA GLY A 264 -15.25 -20.12 33.95
C GLY A 264 -16.02 -19.10 34.80
N TYR A 265 -17.33 -19.18 34.83
CA TYR A 265 -18.17 -18.41 35.73
C TYR A 265 -18.15 -18.98 37.15
N PHE A 266 -17.98 -18.11 38.14
CA PHE A 266 -17.94 -18.47 39.55
C PHE A 266 -18.58 -17.37 40.40
N VAL A 267 -19.17 -17.80 41.53
CA VAL A 267 -19.70 -16.93 42.58
C VAL A 267 -18.55 -16.59 43.53
N GLU A 268 -18.23 -15.30 43.67
CA GLU A 268 -17.19 -14.81 44.59
C GLU A 268 -17.83 -14.11 45.79
N VAL A 269 -17.39 -14.48 46.98
CA VAL A 269 -17.79 -13.84 48.25
C VAL A 269 -16.56 -13.56 49.08
N THR A 270 -16.62 -12.60 49.98
CA THR A 270 -15.60 -12.31 50.99
C THR A 270 -15.42 -13.51 51.94
N SER A 271 -14.23 -13.69 52.45
CA SER A 271 -13.91 -14.80 53.40
C SER A 271 -14.85 -14.79 54.62
N LEU A 272 -15.34 -13.63 55.03
CA LEU A 272 -16.30 -13.45 56.16
C LEU A 272 -17.63 -14.18 55.88
N HIS A 273 -18.12 -14.17 54.66
CA HIS A 273 -19.43 -14.75 54.31
C HIS A 273 -19.34 -16.19 53.75
N ALA A 274 -18.13 -16.69 53.51
CA ALA A 274 -17.91 -18.02 52.96
C ALA A 274 -18.56 -19.17 53.81
N PRO A 275 -18.51 -19.17 55.15
CA PRO A 275 -19.16 -20.20 55.98
C PRO A 275 -20.65 -20.30 55.73
N LYS A 276 -21.32 -19.18 55.48
CA LYS A 276 -22.76 -19.12 55.23
C LYS A 276 -23.16 -19.79 53.91
N LEU A 277 -22.31 -19.68 52.87
CA LEU A 277 -22.52 -20.38 51.59
C LEU A 277 -22.09 -21.84 51.66
N ASN A 278 -21.06 -22.19 52.42
CA ASN A 278 -20.66 -23.57 52.63
C ASN A 278 -21.74 -24.45 53.30
N SER A 279 -22.64 -23.84 54.06
CA SER A 279 -23.77 -24.54 54.70
C SER A 279 -24.96 -24.77 53.76
N GLN A 280 -24.92 -24.24 52.55
CA GLN A 280 -25.98 -24.40 51.53
C GLN A 280 -25.56 -25.42 50.49
N GLU A 281 -26.29 -26.49 50.27
CA GLU A 281 -25.98 -27.59 49.33
C GLU A 281 -25.89 -27.11 47.87
N ALA A 282 -26.53 -26.00 47.53
CA ALA A 282 -26.51 -25.44 46.18
C ALA A 282 -25.14 -24.90 45.78
N PHE A 283 -24.27 -24.49 46.72
CA PHE A 283 -22.97 -23.88 46.47
C PHE A 283 -21.84 -24.87 46.64
N ILE A 284 -21.16 -25.17 45.52
CA ILE A 284 -20.04 -26.10 45.49
C ILE A 284 -18.75 -25.29 45.59
N HIS A 285 -17.95 -25.50 46.63
CA HIS A 285 -16.65 -24.84 46.84
C HIS A 285 -15.68 -25.13 45.69
N ARG A 286 -14.98 -24.12 45.22
CA ARG A 286 -13.98 -24.24 44.15
C ARG A 286 -12.58 -23.82 44.57
N GLN A 287 -12.47 -22.68 45.21
CA GLN A 287 -11.16 -22.10 45.55
C GLN A 287 -11.28 -21.14 46.71
N THR A 288 -10.35 -21.19 47.65
CA THR A 288 -10.18 -20.22 48.73
C THR A 288 -8.98 -19.34 48.41
N MET A 289 -9.15 -18.04 48.52
CA MET A 289 -8.13 -17.02 48.37
C MET A 289 -7.99 -16.22 49.69
N THR A 290 -6.98 -15.39 49.80
CA THR A 290 -6.70 -14.62 51.04
C THR A 290 -7.90 -13.79 51.48
N ASN A 291 -8.62 -13.16 50.57
CA ASN A 291 -9.73 -12.22 50.87
C ASN A 291 -11.08 -12.64 50.30
N ALA A 292 -11.18 -13.78 49.59
CA ALA A 292 -12.39 -14.23 48.93
C ALA A 292 -12.45 -15.74 48.81
N THR A 293 -13.64 -16.29 48.75
CA THR A 293 -13.90 -17.72 48.45
C THR A 293 -14.79 -17.78 47.21
N ARG A 294 -14.45 -18.72 46.35
CA ARG A 294 -15.12 -18.95 45.06
C ARG A 294 -15.91 -20.22 45.08
N PHE A 295 -17.14 -20.11 44.63
CA PHE A 295 -18.13 -21.21 44.54
C PHE A 295 -18.62 -21.33 43.11
N THR A 296 -19.27 -22.46 42.81
CA THR A 296 -20.10 -22.66 41.64
C THR A 296 -21.42 -23.31 42.07
N THR A 297 -22.39 -23.24 41.18
CA THR A 297 -23.65 -24.00 41.32
C THR A 297 -23.92 -24.81 40.06
N ILE A 298 -24.81 -25.80 40.15
CA ILE A 298 -25.20 -26.59 38.96
C ILE A 298 -25.87 -25.68 37.92
N GLU A 299 -26.79 -24.81 38.37
CA GLU A 299 -27.50 -23.84 37.52
C GLU A 299 -26.55 -22.89 36.78
N LEU A 300 -25.54 -22.34 37.49
CA LEU A 300 -24.53 -21.49 36.87
C LEU A 300 -23.65 -22.22 35.83
N LYS A 301 -23.32 -23.48 36.09
CA LYS A 301 -22.59 -24.32 35.14
C LYS A 301 -23.37 -24.64 33.88
N GLU A 302 -24.69 -24.92 34.02
CA GLU A 302 -25.56 -25.17 32.87
C GLU A 302 -25.67 -23.91 31.98
N LEU A 303 -25.90 -22.75 32.60
CA LEU A 303 -25.93 -21.46 31.87
C LEU A 303 -24.58 -21.15 31.18
N GLU A 304 -23.47 -21.43 31.85
CA GLU A 304 -22.13 -21.28 31.28
C GLU A 304 -21.91 -22.18 30.06
N ARG A 305 -22.29 -23.46 30.17
CA ARG A 305 -22.17 -24.42 29.06
C ARG A 305 -22.98 -23.95 27.85
N ASP A 306 -24.23 -23.52 28.08
CA ASP A 306 -25.12 -23.10 27.02
C ASP A 306 -24.61 -21.79 26.38
N LEU A 307 -24.06 -20.86 27.17
CA LEU A 307 -23.43 -19.64 26.69
C LEU A 307 -22.20 -19.91 25.84
N SER A 308 -21.34 -20.85 26.30
CA SER A 308 -20.13 -21.22 25.54
C SER A 308 -20.52 -21.90 24.23
N GLN A 309 -21.48 -22.83 24.23
CA GLN A 309 -21.93 -23.47 23.00
C GLN A 309 -22.56 -22.50 22.01
N ALA A 310 -23.35 -21.52 22.48
CA ALA A 310 -23.92 -20.49 21.62
C ALA A 310 -22.83 -19.59 21.03
N ALA A 311 -21.80 -19.21 21.83
CA ALA A 311 -20.69 -18.41 21.39
C ALA A 311 -19.82 -19.15 20.35
N ASP A 312 -19.53 -20.45 20.59
CA ASP A 312 -18.72 -21.26 19.66
C ASP A 312 -19.45 -21.47 18.33
N ARG A 313 -20.77 -21.69 18.38
CA ARG A 313 -21.61 -21.80 17.17
C ARG A 313 -21.67 -20.49 16.40
N ALA A 314 -21.89 -19.35 17.09
CA ALA A 314 -21.89 -18.04 16.45
C ALA A 314 -20.54 -17.77 15.77
N LEU A 315 -19.41 -18.07 16.43
CA LEU A 315 -18.09 -17.88 15.84
C LEU A 315 -17.84 -18.78 14.63
N ALA A 316 -18.27 -20.06 14.68
CA ALA A 316 -18.15 -20.98 13.56
C ALA A 316 -18.89 -20.44 12.32
N ILE A 317 -20.14 -19.99 12.49
CA ILE A 317 -20.93 -19.39 11.39
C ILE A 317 -20.25 -18.11 10.86
N GLU A 318 -19.74 -17.26 11.74
CA GLU A 318 -19.01 -16.04 11.29
C GLU A 318 -17.76 -16.40 10.48
N GLN A 319 -17.04 -17.47 10.84
CA GLN A 319 -15.88 -17.93 10.07
C GLN A 319 -16.30 -18.52 8.70
N GLU A 320 -17.42 -19.25 8.63
CA GLU A 320 -17.98 -19.71 7.36
C GLU A 320 -18.35 -18.51 6.46
N CYS A 321 -19.07 -17.54 6.99
CA CYS A 321 -19.38 -16.29 6.25
C CYS A 321 -18.11 -15.57 5.79
N PHE A 322 -17.07 -15.51 6.62
CA PHE A 322 -15.79 -14.92 6.21
C PHE A 322 -15.18 -15.63 5.01
N LEU A 323 -15.17 -16.96 5.00
CA LEU A 323 -14.63 -17.74 3.88
C LEU A 323 -15.44 -17.53 2.61
N GLU A 324 -16.77 -17.47 2.69
CA GLU A 324 -17.63 -17.17 1.53
C GLU A 324 -17.35 -15.78 0.95
N LEU A 325 -17.29 -14.75 1.80
CA LEU A 325 -16.99 -13.39 1.39
C LEU A 325 -15.58 -13.28 0.80
N ARG A 326 -14.61 -13.96 1.40
CA ARG A 326 -13.24 -14.03 0.88
C ARG A 326 -13.22 -14.68 -0.51
N HIS A 327 -13.93 -15.79 -0.72
CA HIS A 327 -14.02 -16.47 -2.02
C HIS A 327 -14.64 -15.54 -3.06
N ALA A 328 -15.73 -14.84 -2.74
CA ALA A 328 -16.35 -13.87 -3.66
C ALA A 328 -15.37 -12.75 -4.10
N VAL A 329 -14.50 -12.29 -3.19
CA VAL A 329 -13.43 -11.34 -3.53
C VAL A 329 -12.36 -11.99 -4.41
N LEU A 330 -11.92 -13.20 -4.08
CA LEU A 330 -10.85 -13.89 -4.78
C LEU A 330 -11.25 -14.36 -6.17
N ASP A 331 -12.51 -14.65 -6.43
CA ASP A 331 -13.04 -14.98 -7.75
C ASP A 331 -12.87 -13.81 -8.73
N LEU A 332 -12.85 -12.58 -8.22
CA LEU A 332 -12.65 -11.36 -9.01
C LEU A 332 -11.23 -10.78 -8.88
N ILE A 333 -10.27 -11.54 -8.35
CA ILE A 333 -8.94 -11.05 -7.99
C ILE A 333 -8.20 -10.36 -9.15
N ASP A 334 -8.31 -10.88 -10.38
CA ASP A 334 -7.67 -10.28 -11.56
C ASP A 334 -8.26 -8.92 -11.92
N HIS A 335 -9.56 -8.80 -11.78
CA HIS A 335 -10.27 -7.57 -12.06
C HIS A 335 -9.96 -6.51 -10.99
N ILE A 336 -10.01 -6.90 -9.70
CA ILE A 336 -9.69 -6.01 -8.59
C ILE A 336 -8.22 -5.59 -8.62
N SER A 337 -7.30 -6.48 -9.03
CA SER A 337 -5.89 -6.12 -9.21
C SER A 337 -5.70 -5.06 -10.30
N ARG A 338 -6.42 -5.15 -11.43
CA ARG A 338 -6.40 -4.12 -12.47
C ARG A 338 -6.95 -2.79 -11.95
N THR A 339 -8.01 -2.83 -11.14
CA THR A 339 -8.54 -1.64 -10.47
C THR A 339 -7.48 -0.99 -9.56
N ALA A 340 -6.74 -1.76 -8.80
CA ALA A 340 -5.65 -1.24 -7.97
C ALA A 340 -4.55 -0.56 -8.81
N VAL A 341 -4.24 -1.10 -9.99
CA VAL A 341 -3.32 -0.47 -10.95
C VAL A 341 -3.90 0.84 -11.47
N GLY A 342 -5.15 0.87 -11.92
CA GLY A 342 -5.82 2.08 -12.40
C GLY A 342 -5.85 3.20 -11.34
N ILE A 343 -6.16 2.87 -10.08
CA ILE A 343 -6.10 3.81 -8.96
C ILE A 343 -4.68 4.37 -8.78
N SER A 344 -3.66 3.52 -8.82
CA SER A 344 -2.27 3.97 -8.64
C SER A 344 -1.78 4.86 -9.79
N GLU A 345 -2.24 4.62 -11.03
CA GLU A 345 -1.93 5.46 -12.19
C GLU A 345 -2.57 6.85 -12.09
N ILE A 346 -3.84 6.92 -11.65
CA ILE A 346 -4.55 8.18 -11.43
C ILE A 346 -3.92 8.94 -10.27
N ASP A 347 -3.57 8.26 -9.17
CA ASP A 347 -2.88 8.88 -8.04
C ASP A 347 -1.53 9.47 -8.45
N LEU A 348 -0.73 8.71 -9.18
CA LEU A 348 0.58 9.19 -9.62
C LEU A 348 0.45 10.38 -10.58
N SER A 349 -0.45 10.33 -11.55
CA SER A 349 -0.64 11.42 -12.52
C SER A 349 -1.13 12.70 -11.84
N SER A 350 -2.10 12.60 -10.93
CA SER A 350 -2.59 13.75 -10.16
C SER A 350 -1.54 14.30 -9.17
N SER A 351 -0.71 13.43 -8.62
CA SER A 351 0.39 13.76 -7.72
C SER A 351 1.50 14.53 -8.42
N LEU A 352 1.89 14.09 -9.64
CA LEU A 352 2.89 14.79 -10.45
C LEU A 352 2.38 16.13 -10.97
N ALA A 353 1.09 16.25 -11.25
CA ALA A 353 0.45 17.52 -11.57
C ALA A 353 0.50 18.50 -10.39
N GLU A 354 0.18 18.03 -9.18
CA GLU A 354 0.28 18.83 -7.95
C GLU A 354 1.71 19.33 -7.72
N LEU A 355 2.69 18.43 -7.84
CA LEU A 355 4.10 18.77 -7.73
C LEU A 355 4.49 19.86 -8.74
N ALA A 356 4.03 19.71 -10.00
CA ALA A 356 4.35 20.65 -11.07
C ALA A 356 3.83 22.06 -10.79
N ILE A 357 2.64 22.19 -10.22
CA ILE A 357 2.06 23.49 -9.84
C ILE A 357 2.78 24.07 -8.62
N GLU A 358 2.95 23.29 -7.55
CA GLU A 358 3.64 23.76 -6.35
C GLU A 358 5.06 24.25 -6.62
N LYS A 359 5.77 23.60 -7.56
CA LYS A 359 7.19 23.84 -7.82
C LYS A 359 7.46 24.55 -9.14
N ASN A 360 6.42 24.97 -9.85
CA ASN A 360 6.56 25.60 -11.18
C ASN A 360 7.42 24.76 -12.14
N TYR A 361 7.08 23.46 -12.27
CA TYR A 361 7.70 22.57 -13.25
C TYR A 361 6.99 22.69 -14.59
N VAL A 362 7.71 22.44 -15.68
CA VAL A 362 7.20 22.53 -17.04
C VAL A 362 7.13 21.16 -17.70
N ARG A 363 6.21 21.00 -18.63
CA ARG A 363 6.13 19.81 -19.47
C ARG A 363 7.35 19.73 -20.38
N PRO A 364 8.18 18.66 -20.33
CA PRO A 364 9.28 18.47 -21.24
C PRO A 364 8.76 18.02 -22.62
N ILE A 365 9.50 18.40 -23.67
CA ILE A 365 9.32 17.88 -25.03
C ILE A 365 10.20 16.65 -25.17
N ILE A 366 9.56 15.48 -25.36
CA ILE A 366 10.25 14.19 -25.53
C ILE A 366 10.03 13.69 -26.96
N ASN A 367 11.12 13.46 -27.67
CA ASN A 367 11.10 13.01 -29.06
C ASN A 367 12.28 12.08 -29.36
N GLY A 368 12.31 11.53 -30.59
CA GLY A 368 13.41 10.65 -31.06
C GLY A 368 14.65 11.40 -31.54
N SER A 369 14.79 12.70 -31.28
CA SER A 369 15.97 13.47 -31.67
C SER A 369 17.17 13.21 -30.75
N LEU A 370 18.29 13.84 -31.04
CA LEU A 370 19.47 13.89 -30.16
C LEU A 370 19.59 15.23 -29.42
N ASN A 371 18.49 16.01 -29.38
CA ASN A 371 18.47 17.28 -28.69
C ASN A 371 18.50 17.10 -27.18
N PHE A 372 19.28 17.95 -26.53
CA PHE A 372 19.30 18.04 -25.07
C PHE A 372 19.43 19.52 -24.71
N ASN A 373 18.30 20.18 -24.57
CA ASN A 373 18.24 21.61 -24.32
C ASN A 373 17.35 21.89 -23.10
N ILE A 374 17.95 22.42 -22.04
CA ILE A 374 17.31 22.78 -20.79
C ILE A 374 17.60 24.27 -20.53
N LEU A 375 16.55 25.05 -20.35
CA LEU A 375 16.65 26.46 -19.95
C LEU A 375 16.17 26.60 -18.49
N ASP A 376 16.95 27.36 -17.73
CA ASP A 376 16.71 27.64 -16.31
C ASP A 376 16.46 26.37 -15.48
N GLY A 377 17.23 25.32 -15.75
CA GLY A 377 17.15 24.07 -14.99
C GLY A 377 17.48 24.28 -13.51
N ARG A 378 16.79 23.58 -12.63
CA ARG A 378 16.94 23.64 -11.18
C ARG A 378 17.14 22.25 -10.60
N HIS A 379 17.87 22.14 -9.51
CA HIS A 379 18.06 20.87 -8.82
C HIS A 379 16.91 20.62 -7.84
N PRO A 380 16.02 19.62 -8.06
CA PRO A 380 14.77 19.48 -7.31
C PRO A 380 14.99 19.36 -5.80
N VAL A 381 15.96 18.56 -5.37
CA VAL A 381 16.22 18.32 -3.95
C VAL A 381 16.86 19.53 -3.28
N VAL A 382 17.88 20.14 -3.92
CA VAL A 382 18.56 21.31 -3.37
C VAL A 382 17.62 22.50 -3.30
N GLU A 383 16.80 22.73 -4.32
CA GLU A 383 15.77 23.77 -4.33
C GLU A 383 14.77 23.58 -3.18
N ALA A 384 14.36 22.33 -2.92
CA ALA A 384 13.44 22.02 -1.81
C ALA A 384 14.08 22.25 -0.43
N GLU A 385 15.38 21.99 -0.27
CA GLU A 385 16.10 22.23 0.98
C GLU A 385 16.37 23.70 1.27
N ILE A 386 16.64 24.50 0.23
CA ILE A 386 16.83 25.96 0.38
C ILE A 386 15.54 26.62 0.87
N GLY A 387 14.37 26.12 0.44
CA GLY A 387 13.05 26.57 0.90
C GLY A 387 12.84 28.09 0.73
N ALA A 388 12.06 28.68 1.65
CA ALA A 388 11.75 30.14 1.61
C ALA A 388 12.93 31.06 1.98
N GLY A 389 14.07 30.52 2.39
CA GLY A 389 15.24 31.29 2.85
C GLY A 389 16.19 31.76 1.75
N GLY A 390 16.00 31.32 0.50
CA GLY A 390 16.88 31.66 -0.62
C GLY A 390 16.30 31.26 -1.97
N ALA A 391 16.92 31.71 -3.06
CA ALA A 391 16.58 31.30 -4.41
C ALA A 391 17.65 30.37 -4.97
N PHE A 392 17.26 29.27 -5.59
CA PHE A 392 18.16 28.43 -6.37
C PHE A 392 18.57 29.20 -7.64
N VAL A 393 19.86 29.27 -7.94
CA VAL A 393 20.34 29.87 -9.19
C VAL A 393 20.18 28.84 -10.30
N SER A 394 19.27 29.10 -11.22
CA SER A 394 19.01 28.23 -12.37
C SER A 394 20.17 28.23 -13.37
N ASN A 395 20.26 27.14 -14.14
CA ASN A 395 21.34 26.96 -15.12
C ASN A 395 20.79 26.39 -16.43
N ASN A 396 21.38 26.85 -17.54
CA ASN A 396 21.08 26.32 -18.87
C ASN A 396 22.02 25.16 -19.20
N CYS A 397 21.55 24.21 -19.99
CA CYS A 397 22.37 23.14 -20.55
C CYS A 397 21.92 22.86 -21.98
N ASP A 398 22.79 23.06 -22.96
CA ASP A 398 22.58 22.75 -24.36
C ASP A 398 23.66 21.76 -24.84
N LEU A 399 23.27 20.50 -25.04
CA LEU A 399 24.09 19.45 -25.65
C LEU A 399 23.42 19.00 -26.96
N SER A 400 23.44 19.91 -27.93
CA SER A 400 22.89 19.68 -29.26
C SER A 400 23.82 18.81 -30.14
N SER A 401 23.37 18.50 -31.35
CA SER A 401 24.15 17.70 -32.31
C SER A 401 25.53 18.29 -32.64
N GLN A 402 25.69 19.60 -32.46
CA GLN A 402 26.96 20.33 -32.71
C GLN A 402 27.85 20.42 -31.45
N GLN A 403 27.29 20.35 -30.26
CA GLN A 403 28.01 20.52 -29.01
C GLN A 403 27.73 19.30 -28.08
N LYS A 404 28.49 18.25 -28.27
CA LYS A 404 28.26 16.96 -27.56
C LYS A 404 29.01 16.84 -26.24
N LEU A 405 29.88 17.79 -25.90
CA LEU A 405 30.72 17.73 -24.71
C LEU A 405 30.85 19.12 -24.07
N TRP A 406 30.61 19.16 -22.78
CA TRP A 406 30.91 20.31 -21.94
C TRP A 406 32.08 20.01 -21.01
N LEU A 407 33.12 20.84 -21.02
CA LEU A 407 34.18 20.83 -20.02
C LEU A 407 33.88 21.88 -18.96
N ILE A 408 33.51 21.46 -17.76
CA ILE A 408 33.08 22.33 -16.66
C ILE A 408 34.25 22.48 -15.68
N THR A 409 34.74 23.71 -15.51
CA THR A 409 35.81 24.03 -14.57
C THR A 409 35.33 25.04 -13.53
N GLY A 410 36.02 25.13 -12.42
CA GLY A 410 35.71 26.11 -11.38
C GLY A 410 36.19 25.65 -9.99
N PRO A 411 36.13 26.48 -8.96
CA PRO A 411 36.59 26.18 -7.62
C PRO A 411 35.72 25.07 -6.97
N ASN A 412 36.24 24.46 -5.92
CA ASN A 412 35.46 23.50 -5.11
C ASN A 412 34.28 24.22 -4.47
N MET A 413 33.15 23.51 -4.32
CA MET A 413 31.89 24.05 -3.78
C MET A 413 31.19 25.12 -4.64
N ALA A 414 31.62 25.32 -5.88
CA ALA A 414 30.99 26.28 -6.82
C ALA A 414 29.77 25.71 -7.58
N GLY A 415 29.21 24.59 -7.13
CA GLY A 415 28.00 24.02 -7.73
C GLY A 415 28.21 23.10 -8.93
N LYS A 416 29.45 22.77 -9.35
CA LYS A 416 29.73 21.87 -10.48
C LYS A 416 28.98 20.53 -10.37
N SER A 417 29.10 19.87 -9.23
CA SER A 417 28.42 18.57 -8.94
C SER A 417 26.91 18.71 -8.90
N THR A 418 26.38 19.79 -8.38
CA THR A 418 24.96 20.12 -8.36
C THR A 418 24.42 20.27 -9.78
N PHE A 419 25.15 20.97 -10.65
CA PHE A 419 24.80 21.14 -12.07
C PHE A 419 24.76 19.79 -12.82
N LEU A 420 25.74 18.92 -12.62
CA LEU A 420 25.76 17.59 -13.26
C LEU A 420 24.59 16.73 -12.79
N ARG A 421 24.36 16.69 -11.47
CA ARG A 421 23.23 15.95 -10.89
C ARG A 421 21.88 16.52 -11.35
N GLN A 422 21.73 17.84 -11.41
CA GLN A 422 20.53 18.52 -11.90
C GLN A 422 20.11 18.00 -13.28
N ASN A 423 21.03 17.99 -14.25
CA ASN A 423 20.71 17.55 -15.60
C ASN A 423 20.36 16.06 -15.65
N ALA A 424 21.04 15.22 -14.87
CA ALA A 424 20.71 13.80 -14.74
C ALA A 424 19.32 13.58 -14.14
N LEU A 425 18.97 14.32 -13.07
CA LEU A 425 17.65 14.20 -12.42
C LEU A 425 16.52 14.71 -13.32
N ILE A 426 16.74 15.82 -14.06
CA ILE A 426 15.78 16.33 -15.06
C ILE A 426 15.54 15.28 -16.14
N THR A 427 16.58 14.60 -16.63
CA THR A 427 16.46 13.52 -17.61
C THR A 427 15.63 12.36 -17.07
N ILE A 428 15.89 11.93 -15.85
CA ILE A 428 15.15 10.83 -15.20
C ILE A 428 13.67 11.20 -15.03
N LEU A 429 13.38 12.43 -14.54
CA LEU A 429 12.02 12.92 -14.37
C LEU A 429 11.27 12.97 -15.71
N ALA A 430 11.91 13.46 -16.76
CA ALA A 430 11.34 13.51 -18.11
C ALA A 430 11.01 12.10 -18.64
N HIS A 431 11.95 11.15 -18.53
CA HIS A 431 11.77 9.77 -18.99
C HIS A 431 10.76 8.96 -18.17
N MET A 432 10.50 9.31 -16.90
CA MET A 432 9.43 8.67 -16.14
C MET A 432 8.02 9.20 -16.49
N GLY A 433 7.94 10.29 -17.29
CA GLY A 433 6.69 10.94 -17.66
C GLY A 433 6.24 11.99 -16.65
N SER A 434 7.18 12.72 -16.04
CA SER A 434 6.94 13.84 -15.13
C SER A 434 7.28 15.19 -15.77
N TYR A 435 6.64 16.24 -15.30
CA TYR A 435 7.13 17.61 -15.51
C TYR A 435 8.47 17.81 -14.81
N VAL A 436 9.26 18.76 -15.29
CA VAL A 436 10.65 18.97 -14.89
C VAL A 436 10.91 20.38 -14.34
N PRO A 437 11.85 20.53 -13.40
CA PRO A 437 12.22 21.83 -12.81
C PRO A 437 13.05 22.67 -13.79
N ALA A 438 12.40 23.29 -14.76
CA ALA A 438 13.00 24.16 -15.78
C ALA A 438 11.97 25.18 -16.27
N THR A 439 12.37 26.16 -17.08
CA THR A 439 11.45 27.03 -17.86
C THR A 439 11.16 26.42 -19.23
N PHE A 440 12.10 25.63 -19.75
CA PHE A 440 11.96 24.87 -21.00
C PHE A 440 12.87 23.64 -20.94
N ALA A 441 12.39 22.51 -21.48
CA ALA A 441 13.19 21.32 -21.64
C ALA A 441 12.79 20.57 -22.92
N GLU A 442 13.74 20.34 -23.81
CA GLU A 442 13.64 19.43 -24.96
C GLU A 442 14.71 18.35 -24.81
N ILE A 443 14.29 17.11 -24.64
CA ILE A 443 15.18 15.99 -24.34
C ILE A 443 14.85 14.85 -25.30
N GLY A 444 15.83 14.48 -26.14
CA GLY A 444 15.76 13.27 -26.94
C GLY A 444 15.84 12.02 -26.07
N ILE A 445 15.46 10.88 -26.63
CA ILE A 445 15.54 9.61 -25.90
C ILE A 445 16.98 9.29 -25.54
N VAL A 446 17.22 9.06 -24.26
CA VAL A 446 18.51 8.66 -23.68
C VAL A 446 18.49 7.14 -23.41
N ASP A 447 19.50 6.44 -23.95
CA ASP A 447 19.64 4.98 -23.76
C ASP A 447 20.20 4.63 -22.40
N ARG A 448 21.24 5.37 -21.97
CA ARG A 448 22.00 5.11 -20.76
C ARG A 448 22.34 6.40 -20.05
N LEU A 449 22.32 6.37 -18.74
CA LEU A 449 22.69 7.48 -17.89
C LEU A 449 23.70 7.02 -16.86
N PHE A 450 24.88 7.61 -16.91
CA PHE A 450 25.95 7.36 -15.95
C PHE A 450 26.32 8.66 -15.25
N SER A 451 26.54 8.61 -13.96
CA SER A 451 26.97 9.74 -13.15
C SER A 451 28.08 9.32 -12.21
N ARG A 452 29.21 10.00 -12.36
CA ARG A 452 30.33 9.90 -11.45
C ARG A 452 30.55 11.24 -10.76
N VAL A 453 29.90 11.44 -9.61
CA VAL A 453 29.96 12.68 -8.84
C VAL A 453 30.22 12.35 -7.38
N GLY A 454 31.43 12.71 -6.91
CA GLY A 454 31.88 12.48 -5.53
C GLY A 454 32.58 11.14 -5.32
N ALA A 455 33.64 11.16 -4.55
CA ALA A 455 34.31 9.95 -4.07
C ALA A 455 33.62 9.51 -2.78
N ALA A 456 32.88 8.42 -2.81
CA ALA A 456 32.57 7.69 -1.57
C ALA A 456 33.76 6.78 -1.27
N ASP A 457 34.45 7.01 -0.17
CA ASP A 457 35.44 6.07 0.35
C ASP A 457 34.73 4.78 0.75
N ASP A 458 34.91 3.71 -0.03
CA ASP A 458 34.45 2.37 0.36
C ASP A 458 35.53 1.69 1.21
N LEU A 459 35.83 2.31 2.33
CA LEU A 459 36.79 1.80 3.32
C LEU A 459 36.39 0.41 3.84
N ALA A 460 35.11 0.08 3.84
CA ALA A 460 34.60 -1.20 4.29
C ALA A 460 35.01 -2.37 3.37
N ARG A 461 35.29 -2.10 2.07
CA ARG A 461 35.75 -3.09 1.09
C ARG A 461 37.24 -2.99 0.77
N GLY A 462 37.98 -2.12 1.46
CA GLY A 462 39.43 -1.95 1.27
C GLY A 462 39.83 -1.44 -0.11
N ARG A 463 38.92 -0.77 -0.83
CA ARG A 463 39.20 -0.19 -2.15
C ARG A 463 39.55 1.28 -2.01
N SER A 464 40.65 1.70 -2.59
CA SER A 464 40.99 3.12 -2.67
C SER A 464 39.98 3.86 -3.57
N THR A 465 39.73 5.14 -3.31
CA THR A 465 38.89 6.02 -4.14
C THR A 465 39.27 5.93 -5.60
N PHE A 466 40.57 5.89 -5.92
CA PHE A 466 41.08 5.74 -7.29
C PHE A 466 40.63 4.43 -7.95
N MET A 467 40.66 3.28 -7.26
CA MET A 467 40.22 2.01 -7.81
C MET A 467 38.71 2.00 -8.07
N VAL A 468 37.93 2.58 -7.16
CA VAL A 468 36.48 2.73 -7.36
C VAL A 468 36.21 3.59 -8.59
N GLU A 469 36.92 4.72 -8.74
CA GLU A 469 36.83 5.60 -9.91
C GLU A 469 37.18 4.89 -11.20
N MET A 470 38.22 4.11 -11.23
CA MET A 470 38.63 3.34 -12.44
C MET A 470 37.59 2.29 -12.82
N VAL A 471 37.06 1.56 -11.86
CA VAL A 471 36.03 0.53 -12.12
C VAL A 471 34.74 1.17 -12.64
N GLU A 472 34.28 2.24 -12.02
CA GLU A 472 33.08 2.96 -12.47
C GLU A 472 33.28 3.62 -13.85
N THR A 473 34.47 4.19 -14.11
CA THR A 473 34.79 4.74 -15.42
C THR A 473 34.84 3.66 -16.50
N ALA A 474 35.35 2.48 -16.18
CA ALA A 474 35.38 1.34 -17.12
C ALA A 474 33.98 0.83 -17.51
N VAL A 475 32.95 1.08 -16.69
CA VAL A 475 31.56 0.75 -17.03
C VAL A 475 30.96 1.80 -17.98
N ILE A 476 31.44 3.03 -17.93
CA ILE A 476 30.99 4.13 -18.79
C ILE A 476 31.56 4.00 -20.21
N LEU A 477 32.82 3.55 -20.35
CA LEU A 477 33.54 3.37 -21.60
C LEU A 477 33.19 2.04 -22.28
#